data_585133e586bf1e1aa9b8e704761cbcb5
#
_entry.id   585133e586bf1e1aa9b8e704761cbcb5
#
_cell.length_a   1.000
_cell.length_b   1.000
_cell.length_c   1.000
_cell.angle_alpha   90.00
_cell.angle_beta   90.00
_cell.angle_gamma   90.00
#
_symmetry.space_group_name_H-M   'P 1'
#
loop_
_entity.id
_entity.type
_entity.pdbx_description
1 polymer ?
#
loop_
_entity_poly.entity_id
_entity_poly.type
_entity_poly.pdbx_seq_one_letter_code
_entity_poly.pdbx_strand_id
1 'polypeptide(L)'
;MPSIQKAACKYTGRFFVARMSSPYNHSPITSQHRDWNHLNTLPTAGLIIVRHRSLLLAYSNNKQAWYLPGGKIDAGETAKQALLREIHEELALNLDAEQLHFYTHISAPAYGETPAVMMAQDCFRCELGDVMPQAQAEIGAVRYFTLAEFQQLDTQVAGVVQVYACLQADGLV
;
A
#
# COMPACT_ATOMS: atom_id res chain seq x y z
N MET A 1 -8.03 -30.52 -13.20
CA MET A 1 -8.18 -29.19 -12.56
C MET A 1 -7.09 -28.32 -13.13
N PRO A 2 -7.37 -27.26 -13.90
CA PRO A 2 -6.33 -26.39 -14.47
C PRO A 2 -5.80 -25.43 -13.41
N SER A 3 -4.47 -25.36 -13.29
CA SER A 3 -3.76 -24.44 -12.44
C SER A 3 -3.94 -23.00 -12.94
N ILE A 4 -4.59 -22.17 -12.14
CA ILE A 4 -4.71 -20.73 -12.42
C ILE A 4 -3.37 -20.08 -12.10
N GLN A 5 -2.57 -19.83 -13.12
CA GLN A 5 -1.42 -18.94 -13.02
C GLN A 5 -1.92 -17.51 -12.82
N LYS A 6 -1.80 -17.00 -11.59
CA LYS A 6 -2.15 -15.62 -11.26
C LYS A 6 -1.18 -14.68 -11.98
N ALA A 7 -1.71 -13.85 -12.88
CA ALA A 7 -0.97 -12.76 -13.49
C ALA A 7 -0.64 -11.73 -12.41
N ALA A 8 0.65 -11.44 -12.20
CA ALA A 8 1.07 -10.35 -11.36
C ALA A 8 0.58 -9.02 -11.95
N CYS A 9 -0.12 -8.22 -11.16
CA CYS A 9 -0.56 -6.88 -11.55
C CYS A 9 0.67 -6.00 -11.78
N LYS A 10 1.13 -5.92 -13.04
CA LYS A 10 2.21 -5.02 -13.47
C LYS A 10 1.59 -3.68 -13.84
N TYR A 11 1.45 -2.80 -12.88
CA TYR A 11 1.03 -1.42 -13.13
C TYR A 11 2.21 -0.63 -13.75
N THR A 12 2.30 -0.61 -15.07
CA THR A 12 3.16 0.32 -15.81
C THR A 12 2.35 1.60 -16.04
N GLY A 13 2.45 2.58 -15.15
CA GLY A 13 1.81 3.87 -15.27
C GLY A 13 2.29 4.62 -16.51
N ARG A 14 1.51 4.60 -17.60
CA ARG A 14 1.63 5.58 -18.69
C ARG A 14 0.93 6.86 -18.26
N PHE A 15 1.70 7.86 -17.87
CA PHE A 15 1.19 9.22 -17.74
C PHE A 15 0.80 9.76 -19.13
N PHE A 16 -0.48 10.05 -19.31
CA PHE A 16 -0.96 10.79 -20.46
C PHE A 16 -0.68 12.27 -20.22
N VAL A 17 0.41 12.77 -20.79
CA VAL A 17 0.70 14.22 -20.76
C VAL A 17 -0.05 14.87 -21.91
N ALA A 18 -1.09 15.66 -21.60
CA ALA A 18 -1.71 16.54 -22.56
C ALA A 18 -0.69 17.60 -23.01
N ARG A 19 -0.42 17.66 -24.31
CA ARG A 19 0.42 18.67 -24.95
C ARG A 19 -0.26 20.03 -24.88
N MET A 20 0.22 20.91 -24.01
CA MET A 20 0.01 22.35 -24.19
C MET A 20 1.27 22.93 -24.84
N SER A 21 1.08 23.49 -26.03
CA SER A 21 2.08 24.21 -26.80
C SER A 21 2.34 25.58 -26.16
N SER A 22 3.58 25.85 -25.77
CA SER A 22 4.06 27.19 -25.44
C SER A 22 5.41 27.44 -26.11
N PRO A 23 5.63 28.62 -26.73
CA PRO A 23 6.81 28.92 -27.51
C PRO A 23 7.85 29.63 -26.65
N TYR A 24 8.86 28.92 -26.15
CA TYR A 24 10.11 29.55 -25.70
C TYR A 24 11.32 28.68 -25.98
N ASN A 25 12.19 29.29 -26.70
CA ASN A 25 13.59 29.15 -27.09
C ASN A 25 14.46 28.03 -26.46
N HIS A 26 15.17 27.31 -27.37
CA HIS A 26 16.08 26.23 -27.10
C HIS A 26 17.41 26.70 -26.54
N SER A 27 17.78 26.15 -25.40
CA SER A 27 19.17 25.93 -25.01
C SER A 27 19.32 24.45 -24.71
N PRO A 28 20.42 23.77 -25.10
CA PRO A 28 20.55 22.33 -24.89
C PRO A 28 20.83 22.07 -23.41
N ILE A 29 19.82 21.61 -22.70
CA ILE A 29 19.98 21.05 -21.38
C ILE A 29 20.59 19.67 -21.54
N THR A 30 21.87 19.54 -21.18
CA THR A 30 22.53 18.27 -20.98
C THR A 30 21.66 17.33 -20.18
N SER A 31 21.40 16.16 -20.76
CA SER A 31 20.64 15.07 -20.15
C SER A 31 21.35 14.63 -18.85
N GLN A 32 20.99 15.25 -17.73
CA GLN A 32 21.25 14.64 -16.44
C GLN A 32 20.26 13.48 -16.33
N HIS A 33 20.71 12.28 -16.66
CA HIS A 33 20.10 11.05 -16.18
C HIS A 33 20.05 11.17 -14.65
N ARG A 34 18.89 11.50 -14.11
CA ARG A 34 18.67 11.32 -12.67
C ARG A 34 18.64 9.82 -12.44
N ASP A 35 19.75 9.31 -11.92
CA ASP A 35 19.86 7.95 -11.42
C ASP A 35 18.87 7.80 -10.25
N TRP A 36 17.71 7.25 -10.53
CA TRP A 36 16.70 6.87 -9.53
C TRP A 36 17.17 5.72 -8.63
N ASN A 37 18.38 5.18 -8.87
CA ASN A 37 18.96 4.03 -8.15
C ASN A 37 19.46 4.34 -6.73
N HIS A 38 19.34 5.58 -6.24
CA HIS A 38 19.77 5.98 -4.89
C HIS A 38 18.62 6.47 -3.99
N LEU A 39 17.36 6.26 -4.37
CA LEU A 39 16.25 6.50 -3.46
C LEU A 39 16.32 5.42 -2.37
N ASN A 40 16.52 5.84 -1.12
CA ASN A 40 16.37 4.99 0.04
C ASN A 40 15.01 4.31 -0.05
N THR A 41 15.01 2.99 -0.24
CA THR A 41 13.79 2.20 -0.31
C THR A 41 13.45 1.76 1.10
N LEU A 42 12.21 2.02 1.53
CA LEU A 42 11.68 1.61 2.81
C LEU A 42 10.92 0.28 2.64
N PRO A 43 11.49 -0.86 3.05
CA PRO A 43 10.79 -2.13 3.00
C PRO A 43 9.67 -2.15 4.05
N THR A 44 8.46 -2.54 3.64
CA THR A 44 7.28 -2.61 4.50
C THR A 44 6.45 -3.85 4.17
N ALA A 45 5.60 -4.25 5.10
CA ALA A 45 4.59 -5.28 4.88
C ALA A 45 3.20 -4.72 5.21
N GLY A 46 2.18 -5.08 4.42
CA GLY A 46 0.82 -4.58 4.57
C GLY A 46 -0.22 -5.69 4.53
N LEU A 47 -1.26 -5.54 5.35
CA LEU A 47 -2.37 -6.48 5.44
C LEU A 47 -3.55 -6.03 4.59
N ILE A 48 -4.06 -6.92 3.75
CA ILE A 48 -5.25 -6.73 2.94
C ILE A 48 -6.37 -7.60 3.47
N ILE A 49 -7.41 -6.99 4.01
CA ILE A 49 -8.63 -7.65 4.42
C ILE A 49 -9.79 -7.01 3.67
N VAL A 50 -10.47 -7.82 2.86
CA VAL A 50 -11.65 -7.38 2.11
C VAL A 50 -12.90 -8.05 2.67
N ARG A 51 -13.90 -7.26 3.02
CA ARG A 51 -15.22 -7.73 3.47
C ARG A 51 -16.31 -6.92 2.76
N HIS A 52 -17.29 -7.58 2.19
CA HIS A 52 -18.41 -6.92 1.48
C HIS A 52 -17.93 -5.86 0.48
N ARG A 53 -16.93 -6.18 -0.36
CA ARG A 53 -16.30 -5.26 -1.34
C ARG A 53 -15.68 -3.99 -0.72
N SER A 54 -15.32 -4.05 0.55
CA SER A 54 -14.68 -2.95 1.28
C SER A 54 -13.34 -3.40 1.83
N LEU A 55 -12.34 -2.54 1.74
CA LEU A 55 -10.97 -2.76 2.23
C LEU A 55 -10.85 -2.20 3.64
N LEU A 56 -10.27 -2.99 4.55
CA LEU A 56 -9.91 -2.54 5.90
C LEU A 56 -8.72 -1.58 5.83
N LEU A 57 -8.89 -0.41 6.44
CA LEU A 57 -7.81 0.57 6.63
C LEU A 57 -7.71 0.96 8.11
N ALA A 58 -6.50 1.34 8.52
CA ALA A 58 -6.16 1.86 9.83
C ALA A 58 -5.81 3.35 9.73
N TYR A 59 -6.32 4.18 10.64
CA TYR A 59 -6.04 5.60 10.70
C TYR A 59 -4.84 5.87 11.60
N SER A 60 -3.74 6.36 11.05
CA SER A 60 -2.57 6.75 11.83
C SER A 60 -2.77 8.15 12.43
N ASN A 61 -2.76 8.24 13.76
CA ASN A 61 -2.81 9.52 14.47
C ASN A 61 -1.59 10.40 14.19
N ASN A 62 -0.44 9.79 13.94
CA ASN A 62 0.81 10.51 13.65
C ASN A 62 0.81 11.15 12.27
N LYS A 63 0.29 10.42 11.26
CA LYS A 63 0.31 10.86 9.86
C LYS A 63 -1.02 11.45 9.38
N GLN A 64 -2.07 11.40 10.21
CA GLN A 64 -3.41 11.91 9.92
C GLN A 64 -3.96 11.38 8.58
N ALA A 65 -3.76 10.09 8.31
CA ALA A 65 -4.21 9.45 7.07
C ALA A 65 -4.56 7.98 7.28
N TRP A 66 -5.32 7.40 6.34
CA TRP A 66 -5.71 6.00 6.30
C TRP A 66 -4.73 5.16 5.50
N TYR A 67 -4.24 4.06 6.08
CA TYR A 67 -3.26 3.15 5.52
C TYR A 67 -3.73 1.70 5.54
N LEU A 68 -3.03 0.83 4.79
CA LEU A 68 -3.09 -0.60 5.09
C LEU A 68 -2.49 -0.85 6.46
N PRO A 69 -3.13 -1.67 7.33
CA PRO A 69 -2.49 -2.11 8.56
C PRO A 69 -1.14 -2.79 8.26
N GLY A 70 -0.15 -2.56 9.13
CA GLY A 70 1.20 -3.06 8.96
C GLY A 70 2.25 -1.96 8.97
N GLY A 71 3.51 -2.33 8.80
CA GLY A 71 4.59 -1.39 9.01
C GLY A 71 5.92 -1.78 8.39
N LYS A 72 6.99 -1.27 8.96
CA LYS A 72 8.36 -1.46 8.49
C LYS A 72 8.84 -2.88 8.75
N ILE A 73 9.67 -3.40 7.85
CA ILE A 73 10.37 -4.66 8.06
C ILE A 73 11.70 -4.34 8.72
N ASP A 74 11.88 -4.79 9.95
CA ASP A 74 13.12 -4.58 10.70
C ASP A 74 14.23 -5.52 10.23
N ALA A 75 15.48 -5.16 10.57
CA ALA A 75 16.63 -5.96 10.18
C ALA A 75 16.53 -7.38 10.76
N GLY A 76 16.58 -8.37 9.88
CA GLY A 76 16.48 -9.79 10.24
C GLY A 76 15.06 -10.36 10.24
N GLU A 77 14.03 -9.54 10.05
CA GLU A 77 12.66 -10.01 9.88
C GLU A 77 12.35 -10.36 8.41
N THR A 78 11.52 -11.37 8.23
CA THR A 78 10.79 -11.57 6.96
C THR A 78 9.57 -10.65 6.92
N ALA A 79 9.05 -10.36 5.72
CA ALA A 79 7.84 -9.55 5.57
C ALA A 79 6.64 -10.09 6.36
N LYS A 80 6.47 -11.42 6.44
CA LYS A 80 5.41 -12.04 7.26
C LYS A 80 5.63 -11.83 8.75
N GLN A 81 6.87 -11.95 9.24
CA GLN A 81 7.18 -11.73 10.66
C GLN A 81 6.91 -10.29 11.06
N ALA A 82 7.40 -9.33 10.28
CA ALA A 82 7.12 -7.93 10.49
C ALA A 82 5.61 -7.66 10.50
N LEU A 83 4.87 -8.19 9.51
CA LEU A 83 3.43 -8.01 9.44
C LEU A 83 2.70 -8.55 10.66
N LEU A 84 3.04 -9.76 11.12
CA LEU A 84 2.43 -10.36 12.34
C LEU A 84 2.68 -9.51 13.58
N ARG A 85 3.89 -8.98 13.76
CA ARG A 85 4.24 -8.08 14.86
C ARG A 85 3.42 -6.80 14.78
N GLU A 86 3.42 -6.10 13.63
CA GLU A 86 2.72 -4.83 13.44
C GLU A 86 1.20 -4.96 13.65
N ILE A 87 0.55 -5.99 13.06
CA ILE A 87 -0.90 -6.17 13.25
C ILE A 87 -1.28 -6.57 14.67
N HIS A 88 -0.38 -7.25 15.42
CA HIS A 88 -0.60 -7.48 16.83
C HIS A 88 -0.55 -6.17 17.62
N GLU A 89 0.44 -5.32 17.35
CA GLU A 89 0.63 -4.02 18.02
C GLU A 89 -0.48 -3.02 17.64
N GLU A 90 -0.83 -2.93 16.37
CA GLU A 90 -1.78 -1.95 15.85
C GLU A 90 -3.25 -2.33 16.01
N LEU A 91 -3.57 -3.63 15.90
CA LEU A 91 -4.96 -4.12 15.78
C LEU A 91 -5.37 -5.15 16.83
N ALA A 92 -4.50 -5.52 17.76
CA ALA A 92 -4.71 -6.60 18.73
C ALA A 92 -5.07 -7.96 18.07
N LEU A 93 -4.61 -8.20 16.84
CA LEU A 93 -4.86 -9.44 16.13
C LEU A 93 -3.71 -10.42 16.34
N ASN A 94 -4.05 -11.67 16.65
CA ASN A 94 -3.12 -12.79 16.69
C ASN A 94 -3.41 -13.68 15.49
N LEU A 95 -2.59 -13.57 14.45
CA LEU A 95 -2.70 -14.37 13.23
C LEU A 95 -1.48 -15.30 13.12
N ASP A 96 -1.68 -16.45 12.49
CA ASP A 96 -0.60 -17.35 12.12
C ASP A 96 -0.05 -17.01 10.73
N ALA A 97 1.25 -17.31 10.50
CA ALA A 97 1.91 -17.03 9.22
C ALA A 97 1.24 -17.76 8.04
N GLU A 98 0.61 -18.89 8.29
CA GLU A 98 -0.13 -19.70 7.31
C GLU A 98 -1.40 -19.02 6.82
N GLN A 99 -2.00 -18.13 7.61
CA GLN A 99 -3.18 -17.34 7.24
C GLN A 99 -2.83 -16.18 6.29
N LEU A 100 -1.54 -15.80 6.24
CA LEU A 100 -1.05 -14.72 5.39
C LEU A 100 -0.69 -15.24 3.99
N HIS A 101 -1.46 -14.88 2.98
CA HIS A 101 -1.21 -15.24 1.58
C HIS A 101 -0.69 -14.04 0.82
N PHE A 102 0.53 -14.15 0.27
CA PHE A 102 1.08 -13.07 -0.57
C PHE A 102 0.12 -12.74 -1.71
N TYR A 103 -0.19 -11.46 -1.86
CA TYR A 103 -1.12 -10.98 -2.88
C TYR A 103 -0.42 -10.16 -3.96
N THR A 104 0.28 -9.11 -3.57
CA THR A 104 0.96 -8.22 -4.52
C THR A 104 2.12 -7.48 -3.85
N HIS A 105 3.01 -6.95 -4.67
CA HIS A 105 4.03 -5.99 -4.25
C HIS A 105 3.69 -4.63 -4.84
N ILE A 106 3.72 -3.57 -4.03
CA ILE A 106 3.52 -2.19 -4.47
C ILE A 106 4.74 -1.33 -4.16
N SER A 107 4.96 -0.31 -4.98
CA SER A 107 5.97 0.70 -4.75
C SER A 107 5.35 2.08 -4.92
N ALA A 108 5.42 2.89 -3.88
CA ALA A 108 4.80 4.21 -3.83
C ALA A 108 5.63 5.15 -2.94
N PRO A 109 5.53 6.49 -3.15
CA PRO A 109 6.08 7.44 -2.19
C PRO A 109 5.50 7.18 -0.79
N ALA A 110 6.38 7.06 0.21
CA ALA A 110 5.96 6.92 1.60
C ALA A 110 5.40 8.26 2.09
N TYR A 111 4.08 8.30 2.33
CA TYR A 111 3.39 9.50 2.76
C TYR A 111 3.87 9.96 4.15
N GLY A 112 4.14 11.26 4.28
CA GLY A 112 4.57 11.87 5.56
C GLY A 112 6.02 11.61 5.94
N GLU A 113 6.84 10.99 5.09
CA GLU A 113 8.27 10.82 5.33
C GLU A 113 9.07 12.01 4.79
N THR A 114 10.00 12.53 5.62
CA THR A 114 10.92 13.60 5.23
C THR A 114 12.34 13.23 5.67
N PRO A 115 13.32 13.10 4.74
CA PRO A 115 13.22 13.30 3.30
C PRO A 115 12.30 12.26 2.62
N ALA A 116 11.87 12.56 1.39
CA ALA A 116 11.01 11.67 0.62
C ALA A 116 11.67 10.30 0.39
N VAL A 117 10.94 9.24 0.69
CA VAL A 117 11.39 7.84 0.60
C VAL A 117 10.41 7.05 -0.25
N MET A 118 10.91 6.12 -1.05
CA MET A 118 10.06 5.15 -1.76
C MET A 118 9.78 3.95 -0.86
N MET A 119 8.51 3.69 -0.59
CA MET A 119 8.04 2.49 0.09
C MET A 119 8.00 1.32 -0.91
N ALA A 120 8.55 0.18 -0.51
CA ALA A 120 8.41 -1.11 -1.19
C ALA A 120 7.64 -2.04 -0.25
N GLN A 121 6.37 -2.31 -0.57
CA GLN A 121 5.47 -3.00 0.35
C GLN A 121 5.03 -4.35 -0.20
N ASP A 122 5.33 -5.41 0.54
CA ASP A 122 4.76 -6.73 0.34
C ASP A 122 3.37 -6.79 0.99
N CYS A 123 2.35 -6.99 0.17
CA CYS A 123 0.96 -7.03 0.62
C CYS A 123 0.46 -8.47 0.73
N PHE A 124 -0.11 -8.81 1.88
CA PHE A 124 -0.65 -10.15 2.16
C PHE A 124 -2.15 -10.07 2.40
N ARG A 125 -2.89 -11.02 1.84
CA ARG A 125 -4.32 -11.20 2.15
C ARG A 125 -4.51 -12.16 3.30
N CYS A 126 -5.50 -11.84 4.14
CA CYS A 126 -6.00 -12.70 5.18
C CYS A 126 -7.54 -12.58 5.27
N GLU A 127 -8.19 -13.62 5.76
CA GLU A 127 -9.62 -13.63 6.10
C GLU A 127 -9.77 -13.69 7.60
N LEU A 128 -10.41 -12.70 8.22
CA LEU A 128 -10.57 -12.62 9.68
C LEU A 128 -11.85 -13.34 10.19
N GLY A 129 -12.71 -13.84 9.30
CA GLY A 129 -14.03 -14.34 9.73
C GLY A 129 -14.81 -13.24 10.46
N ASP A 130 -15.29 -13.53 11.67
CA ASP A 130 -16.06 -12.58 12.49
C ASP A 130 -15.19 -11.76 13.46
N VAL A 131 -13.88 -11.94 13.44
CA VAL A 131 -12.97 -11.19 14.31
C VAL A 131 -12.96 -9.71 13.89
N MET A 132 -13.11 -8.84 14.87
CA MET A 132 -13.07 -7.38 14.69
C MET A 132 -11.74 -6.84 15.19
N PRO A 133 -10.93 -6.20 14.32
CA PRO A 133 -9.70 -5.53 14.73
C PRO A 133 -9.99 -4.40 15.73
N GLN A 134 -9.09 -4.21 16.71
CA GLN A 134 -9.17 -3.13 17.68
C GLN A 134 -8.00 -2.18 17.49
N ALA A 135 -8.29 -0.91 17.28
CA ALA A 135 -7.25 0.11 17.14
C ALA A 135 -6.44 0.22 18.42
N GLN A 136 -5.12 0.12 18.32
CA GLN A 136 -4.15 0.24 19.43
C GLN A 136 -2.93 1.07 18.99
N ALA A 137 -2.05 1.37 19.94
CA ALA A 137 -0.83 2.15 19.74
C ALA A 137 -1.11 3.49 19.02
N GLU A 138 -0.43 3.74 17.90
CA GLU A 138 -0.65 4.97 17.10
C GLU A 138 -1.90 4.96 16.22
N ILE A 139 -2.64 3.86 16.17
CA ILE A 139 -3.85 3.73 15.37
C ILE A 139 -5.05 4.31 16.13
N GLY A 140 -5.64 5.36 15.58
CA GLY A 140 -6.80 6.05 16.17
C GLY A 140 -8.14 5.41 15.79
N ALA A 141 -8.21 4.73 14.66
CA ALA A 141 -9.43 4.09 14.18
C ALA A 141 -9.13 2.99 13.16
N VAL A 142 -10.05 2.03 13.04
CA VAL A 142 -10.04 0.99 12.02
C VAL A 142 -11.40 0.95 11.34
N ARG A 143 -11.45 0.94 10.02
CA ARG A 143 -12.71 0.97 9.28
C ARG A 143 -12.58 0.28 7.92
N TYR A 144 -13.65 -0.34 7.48
CA TYR A 144 -13.80 -0.82 6.11
C TYR A 144 -14.28 0.32 5.21
N PHE A 145 -13.64 0.50 4.06
CA PHE A 145 -13.99 1.47 3.04
C PHE A 145 -14.33 0.77 1.72
N THR A 146 -15.42 1.14 1.10
CA THR A 146 -15.60 0.92 -0.32
C THR A 146 -14.65 1.83 -1.09
N LEU A 147 -14.36 1.50 -2.35
CA LEU A 147 -13.54 2.40 -3.18
C LEU A 147 -14.15 3.81 -3.28
N ALA A 148 -15.48 3.91 -3.43
CA ALA A 148 -16.17 5.19 -3.52
C ALA A 148 -16.01 6.03 -2.25
N GLU A 149 -16.09 5.43 -1.05
CA GLU A 149 -15.84 6.13 0.21
C GLU A 149 -14.38 6.55 0.35
N PHE A 150 -13.44 5.68 -0.02
CA PHE A 150 -12.00 6.02 0.02
C PHE A 150 -11.68 7.21 -0.90
N GLN A 151 -12.28 7.27 -2.08
CA GLN A 151 -12.10 8.37 -3.04
C GLN A 151 -12.65 9.73 -2.54
N GLN A 152 -13.50 9.74 -1.51
CA GLN A 152 -14.01 10.97 -0.89
C GLN A 152 -13.14 11.47 0.27
N LEU A 153 -12.09 10.73 0.66
CA LEU A 153 -11.17 11.18 1.69
C LEU A 153 -10.30 12.34 1.18
N ASP A 154 -10.04 13.32 2.04
CA ASP A 154 -9.17 14.47 1.73
C ASP A 154 -7.74 14.02 1.39
N THR A 155 -7.29 12.94 2.01
CA THR A 155 -5.97 12.36 1.79
C THR A 155 -6.08 10.93 1.29
N GLN A 156 -5.62 10.70 0.07
CA GLN A 156 -5.54 9.37 -0.55
C GLN A 156 -4.07 8.94 -0.64
N VAL A 157 -3.66 8.05 0.24
CA VAL A 157 -2.28 7.54 0.27
C VAL A 157 -2.00 6.71 -0.97
N ALA A 158 -0.94 7.03 -1.69
CA ALA A 158 -0.61 6.45 -3.00
C ALA A 158 -0.52 4.91 -2.98
N GLY A 159 0.01 4.31 -1.91
CA GLY A 159 0.06 2.87 -1.73
C GLY A 159 -1.33 2.23 -1.67
N VAL A 160 -2.27 2.85 -0.95
CA VAL A 160 -3.66 2.37 -0.85
C VAL A 160 -4.37 2.49 -2.20
N VAL A 161 -4.13 3.57 -2.96
CA VAL A 161 -4.66 3.73 -4.33
C VAL A 161 -4.21 2.56 -5.22
N GLN A 162 -2.93 2.17 -5.18
CA GLN A 162 -2.41 1.04 -5.95
C GLN A 162 -3.07 -0.29 -5.54
N VAL A 163 -3.27 -0.51 -4.24
CA VAL A 163 -3.95 -1.72 -3.75
C VAL A 163 -5.39 -1.79 -4.24
N TYR A 164 -6.14 -0.68 -4.19
CA TYR A 164 -7.50 -0.65 -4.76
C TYR A 164 -7.51 -0.97 -6.25
N ALA A 165 -6.54 -0.47 -7.04
CA ALA A 165 -6.44 -0.79 -8.45
C ALA A 165 -6.23 -2.30 -8.70
N CYS A 166 -5.39 -2.96 -7.89
CA CYS A 166 -5.20 -4.41 -7.96
C CYS A 166 -6.48 -5.18 -7.56
N LEU A 167 -7.14 -4.77 -6.47
CA LEU A 167 -8.37 -5.40 -5.98
C LEU A 167 -9.54 -5.25 -6.97
N GLN A 168 -9.64 -4.10 -7.66
CA GLN A 168 -10.62 -3.89 -8.73
C GLN A 168 -10.36 -4.79 -9.93
N ALA A 169 -9.09 -4.89 -10.35
CA ALA A 169 -8.71 -5.76 -11.48
C ALA A 169 -9.07 -7.24 -11.22
N ASP A 170 -9.03 -7.66 -9.94
CA ASP A 170 -9.39 -9.00 -9.50
C ASP A 170 -10.89 -9.14 -9.14
N GLY A 171 -11.69 -8.06 -9.25
CA GLY A 171 -13.13 -8.04 -8.95
C GLY A 171 -13.49 -8.21 -7.47
N LEU A 172 -12.56 -7.87 -6.57
CA LEU A 172 -12.70 -8.04 -5.12
C LEU A 172 -13.35 -6.83 -4.44
N VAL A 173 -13.27 -5.64 -5.07
CA VAL A 173 -13.88 -4.39 -4.61
C VAL A 173 -14.63 -3.68 -5.72
#